data_8f6628712eefcbc1bacbbc8394b2c766
#
_entry.id   8f6628712eefcbc1bacbbc8394b2c766
#
_cell.length_a   1.000
_cell.length_b   1.000
_cell.length_c   1.000
_cell.angle_alpha   90.00
_cell.angle_beta   90.00
_cell.angle_gamma   90.00
#
_symmetry.space_group_name_H-M   'P 1'
#
loop_
_entity.id
_entity.type
_entity.pdbx_description
1 polymer ?
#
loop_
_entity_poly.entity_id
_entity_poly.type
_entity_poly.pdbx_seq_one_letter_code
_entity_poly.pdbx_strand_id
1 'polypeptide(L)'
;STYSDSPFGFENVNHRMIYGWGTNNNWGKDKKLVKLKGSNFFNIRYQYNQKLVLGSFIDFGVGYNWDGFNLQKDTLTLFRDSLFHSKRKMRFQNISGHVGFKFQSTENPNDSYFLQFNIYGAYLTSSSYIVWDKIGEVKQKIRQSKLDFLNKSNYGFEIRAGYSNWVLYARYRASDYVNTDNVVG
;
A
#
# COMPACT_ATOMS: atom_id res chain seq x y z
N SER A 1 33.51 -13.33 -12.42
CA SER A 1 32.13 -13.86 -12.35
C SER A 1 32.20 -15.30 -11.89
N THR A 2 31.89 -15.52 -10.62
CA THR A 2 31.78 -16.87 -10.04
C THR A 2 30.35 -17.35 -10.31
N TYR A 3 30.17 -18.22 -11.28
CA TYR A 3 28.98 -19.04 -11.45
C TYR A 3 28.97 -20.05 -10.30
N SER A 4 27.98 -19.96 -9.45
CA SER A 4 27.68 -20.99 -8.47
C SER A 4 26.67 -21.94 -9.09
N ASP A 5 27.12 -23.13 -9.45
CA ASP A 5 26.26 -24.26 -9.85
C ASP A 5 25.43 -24.70 -8.63
N SER A 6 24.27 -24.10 -8.46
CA SER A 6 23.30 -24.58 -7.48
C SER A 6 22.58 -25.81 -8.02
N PRO A 7 22.50 -26.93 -7.27
CA PRO A 7 21.83 -28.15 -7.71
C PRO A 7 20.32 -28.00 -7.97
N PHE A 8 19.75 -26.84 -7.74
CA PHE A 8 18.33 -26.52 -7.97
C PHE A 8 18.06 -25.56 -9.14
N GLY A 9 19.06 -25.28 -10.00
CA GLY A 9 18.85 -24.51 -11.24
C GLY A 9 18.41 -23.05 -11.03
N PHE A 10 18.76 -22.40 -9.94
CA PHE A 10 18.41 -21.00 -9.63
C PHE A 10 19.29 -19.97 -10.36
N GLU A 11 19.66 -20.24 -11.61
CA GLU A 11 20.64 -19.45 -12.36
C GLU A 11 20.19 -18.03 -12.77
N ASN A 12 18.96 -17.61 -12.53
CA ASN A 12 18.46 -16.30 -12.97
C ASN A 12 17.58 -15.61 -11.92
N VAL A 13 18.18 -15.30 -10.79
CA VAL A 13 17.53 -14.59 -9.70
C VAL A 13 17.84 -13.09 -9.77
N ASN A 14 16.82 -12.28 -9.86
CA ASN A 14 16.94 -10.82 -9.75
C ASN A 14 16.39 -10.33 -8.40
N HIS A 15 17.26 -9.70 -7.63
CA HIS A 15 16.88 -9.00 -6.40
C HIS A 15 16.77 -7.51 -6.67
N ARG A 16 15.73 -6.88 -6.15
CA ARG A 16 15.50 -5.45 -6.37
C ARG A 16 14.89 -4.79 -5.15
N MET A 17 15.42 -3.62 -4.79
CA MET A 17 14.74 -2.70 -3.88
C MET A 17 13.89 -1.73 -4.69
N ILE A 18 12.63 -1.56 -4.27
CA ILE A 18 11.68 -0.66 -4.92
C ILE A 18 11.21 0.36 -3.90
N TYR A 19 11.28 1.62 -4.29
CA TYR A 19 10.71 2.76 -3.55
C TYR A 19 9.54 3.29 -4.34
N GLY A 20 8.41 3.46 -3.68
CA GLY A 20 7.20 3.94 -4.32
C GLY A 20 6.53 5.04 -3.53
N TRP A 21 5.95 6.00 -4.23
CA TRP A 21 5.08 7.02 -3.66
C TRP A 21 3.93 7.31 -4.61
N GLY A 22 2.84 7.80 -4.07
CA GLY A 22 1.68 8.09 -4.89
C GLY A 22 0.49 8.59 -4.07
N THR A 23 -0.68 8.53 -4.67
CA THR A 23 -1.92 8.98 -4.06
C THR A 23 -2.83 7.81 -3.73
N ASN A 24 -3.48 7.89 -2.57
CA ASN A 24 -4.52 6.97 -2.16
C ASN A 24 -5.90 7.52 -2.55
N ASN A 25 -6.69 6.71 -3.23
CA ASN A 25 -8.08 7.02 -3.55
C ASN A 25 -8.98 5.89 -3.03
N ASN A 26 -10.18 6.24 -2.58
CA ASN A 26 -11.20 5.28 -2.22
C ASN A 26 -12.25 5.21 -3.33
N TRP A 27 -12.29 4.09 -4.07
CA TRP A 27 -13.24 3.84 -5.15
C TRP A 27 -14.44 2.97 -4.70
N GLY A 28 -14.47 2.60 -3.42
CA GLY A 28 -15.51 1.77 -2.82
C GLY A 28 -16.83 2.51 -2.54
N LYS A 29 -17.71 1.85 -1.80
CA LYS A 29 -19.01 2.39 -1.37
C LYS A 29 -18.90 3.73 -0.62
N ASP A 30 -17.75 3.95 0.04
CA ASP A 30 -17.48 5.13 0.88
C ASP A 30 -16.65 6.21 0.16
N LYS A 31 -16.85 6.40 -1.14
CA LYS A 31 -16.12 7.41 -1.95
C LYS A 31 -16.12 8.81 -1.34
N LYS A 32 -17.16 9.15 -0.57
CA LYS A 32 -17.31 10.45 0.09
C LYS A 32 -16.41 10.65 1.31
N LEU A 33 -15.82 9.58 1.87
CA LEU A 33 -15.07 9.65 3.12
C LEU A 33 -13.63 10.13 2.97
N VAL A 34 -13.02 9.89 1.81
CA VAL A 34 -11.59 10.18 1.57
C VAL A 34 -11.43 11.23 0.49
N LYS A 35 -10.61 12.25 0.77
CA LYS A 35 -10.20 13.24 -0.21
C LYS A 35 -8.96 12.75 -0.94
N LEU A 36 -8.99 12.75 -2.28
CA LEU A 36 -7.82 12.44 -3.10
C LEU A 36 -6.66 13.42 -2.82
N LYS A 37 -6.98 14.71 -2.73
CA LYS A 37 -5.97 15.75 -2.47
C LYS A 37 -5.36 15.59 -1.08
N GLY A 38 -4.07 15.22 -1.05
CA GLY A 38 -3.28 15.04 0.17
C GLY A 38 -3.42 13.67 0.83
N SER A 39 -4.17 12.74 0.25
CA SER A 39 -4.08 11.32 0.58
C SER A 39 -2.92 10.73 -0.21
N ASN A 40 -1.93 10.20 0.49
CA ASN A 40 -0.69 9.74 -0.10
C ASN A 40 -0.23 8.43 0.52
N PHE A 41 0.58 7.71 -0.22
CA PHE A 41 1.30 6.56 0.31
C PHE A 41 2.78 6.66 -0.02
N PHE A 42 3.56 5.97 0.76
CA PHE A 42 4.97 5.68 0.52
C PHE A 42 5.23 4.21 0.82
N ASN A 43 6.04 3.54 0.01
CA ASN A 43 6.44 2.17 0.29
C ASN A 43 7.92 1.93 0.02
N ILE A 44 8.48 1.00 0.78
CA ILE A 44 9.78 0.39 0.52
C ILE A 44 9.54 -1.10 0.40
N ARG A 45 10.08 -1.72 -0.64
CA ARG A 45 9.84 -3.12 -0.94
C ARG A 45 11.12 -3.80 -1.40
N TYR A 46 11.35 -4.98 -0.89
CA TYR A 46 12.31 -5.93 -1.42
C TYR A 46 11.60 -6.94 -2.30
N GLN A 47 12.07 -7.12 -3.51
CA GLN A 47 11.48 -7.97 -4.53
C GLN A 47 12.51 -8.99 -5.00
N TYR A 48 12.03 -10.22 -5.18
CA TYR A 48 12.74 -11.37 -5.67
C TYR A 48 12.01 -11.92 -6.90
N ASN A 49 12.70 -12.02 -8.04
CA ASN A 49 12.14 -12.58 -9.26
C ASN A 49 12.86 -13.87 -9.61
N GLN A 50 12.11 -14.95 -9.77
CA GLN A 50 12.56 -16.24 -10.24
C GLN A 50 12.15 -16.43 -11.70
N LYS A 51 13.10 -16.61 -12.61
CA LYS A 51 12.81 -16.89 -14.02
C LYS A 51 12.15 -18.27 -14.15
N LEU A 52 11.06 -18.35 -14.92
CA LEU A 52 10.39 -19.60 -15.28
C LEU A 52 10.80 -20.05 -16.69
N VAL A 53 10.37 -19.27 -17.67
CA VAL A 53 10.69 -19.44 -19.08
C VAL A 53 10.98 -18.09 -19.68
N LEU A 54 11.37 -18.03 -20.94
CA LEU A 54 11.72 -16.81 -21.65
C LEU A 54 10.71 -15.69 -21.41
N GLY A 55 11.15 -14.58 -20.82
CA GLY A 55 10.31 -13.42 -20.55
C GLY A 55 9.31 -13.55 -19.41
N SER A 56 9.23 -14.70 -18.71
CA SER A 56 8.27 -14.94 -17.63
C SER A 56 8.98 -15.21 -16.30
N PHE A 57 8.46 -14.60 -15.23
CA PHE A 57 9.02 -14.72 -13.87
C PHE A 57 7.92 -14.93 -12.84
N ILE A 58 8.20 -15.68 -11.79
CA ILE A 58 7.48 -15.58 -10.54
C ILE A 58 8.12 -14.48 -9.71
N ASP A 59 7.29 -13.64 -9.14
CA ASP A 59 7.69 -12.52 -8.31
C ASP A 59 7.22 -12.73 -6.88
N PHE A 60 8.12 -12.53 -5.94
CA PHE A 60 7.85 -12.52 -4.50
C PHE A 60 8.41 -11.24 -3.91
N GLY A 61 7.76 -10.72 -2.91
CA GLY A 61 8.33 -9.58 -2.21
C GLY A 61 7.70 -9.32 -0.87
N VAL A 62 8.48 -8.62 -0.06
CA VAL A 62 8.07 -8.10 1.23
C VAL A 62 8.31 -6.60 1.27
N GLY A 63 7.48 -5.87 1.99
CA GLY A 63 7.61 -4.43 2.02
C GLY A 63 6.96 -3.80 3.23
N TYR A 64 7.30 -2.54 3.42
CA TYR A 64 6.71 -1.69 4.43
C TYR A 64 6.02 -0.51 3.76
N ASN A 65 4.76 -0.26 4.14
CA ASN A 65 3.92 0.76 3.53
C ASN A 65 3.48 1.76 4.59
N TRP A 66 3.51 3.05 4.21
CA TRP A 66 2.94 4.17 4.96
C TRP A 66 1.79 4.75 4.14
N ASP A 67 0.59 4.61 4.64
CA ASP A 67 -0.62 5.12 4.00
C ASP A 67 -1.17 6.30 4.78
N GLY A 68 -1.48 7.39 4.09
CA GLY A 68 -2.10 8.56 4.66
C GLY A 68 -3.40 8.91 3.92
N PHE A 69 -4.51 9.02 4.66
CA PHE A 69 -5.82 9.37 4.13
C PHE A 69 -6.30 10.68 4.74
N ASN A 70 -6.61 11.65 3.90
CA ASN A 70 -7.31 12.85 4.33
C ASN A 70 -8.81 12.57 4.28
N LEU A 71 -9.49 12.75 5.42
CA LEU A 71 -10.92 12.51 5.54
C LEU A 71 -11.72 13.75 5.15
N GLN A 72 -12.91 13.55 4.59
CA GLN A 72 -13.86 14.62 4.33
C GLN A 72 -14.56 15.05 5.63
N LYS A 73 -15.16 16.27 5.63
CA LYS A 73 -15.80 16.83 6.82
C LYS A 73 -17.04 16.04 7.27
N ASP A 74 -17.69 15.34 6.36
CA ASP A 74 -18.96 14.63 6.62
C ASP A 74 -18.78 13.23 7.22
N THR A 75 -17.57 12.87 7.64
CA THR A 75 -17.23 11.56 8.23
C THR A 75 -17.59 11.48 9.73
N LEU A 76 -18.64 12.18 10.15
CA LEU A 76 -19.08 12.24 11.56
C LEU A 76 -19.54 10.89 12.13
N THR A 77 -19.92 9.94 11.27
CA THR A 77 -20.51 8.67 11.71
C THR A 77 -19.50 7.61 12.18
N LEU A 78 -18.24 7.70 11.78
CA LEU A 78 -17.21 6.73 12.18
C LEU A 78 -16.55 7.05 13.52
N PHE A 79 -16.58 8.32 13.91
CA PHE A 79 -16.00 8.78 15.16
C PHE A 79 -17.10 9.53 15.92
N ARG A 80 -17.37 9.10 17.12
CA ARG A 80 -18.38 9.70 18.05
C ARG A 80 -18.02 11.14 18.47
N ASP A 81 -17.29 11.85 17.63
CA ASP A 81 -16.75 13.17 17.88
C ASP A 81 -17.66 14.21 17.26
N SER A 82 -18.44 14.90 18.12
CA SER A 82 -19.41 15.93 17.75
C SER A 82 -18.78 17.28 17.36
N LEU A 83 -17.45 17.40 17.40
CA LEU A 83 -16.74 18.65 17.15
C LEU A 83 -16.41 18.81 15.66
N PHE A 84 -16.62 20.03 15.16
CA PHE A 84 -16.23 20.40 13.78
C PHE A 84 -14.72 20.61 13.70
N HIS A 85 -14.01 19.61 13.20
CA HIS A 85 -12.56 19.67 13.01
C HIS A 85 -12.19 20.31 11.67
N SER A 86 -11.16 21.15 11.66
CA SER A 86 -10.68 21.84 10.45
C SER A 86 -10.01 20.89 9.47
N LYS A 87 -9.33 19.86 9.97
CA LYS A 87 -8.62 18.85 9.18
C LYS A 87 -8.53 17.53 9.93
N ARG A 88 -8.77 16.42 9.21
CA ARG A 88 -8.70 15.06 9.75
C ARG A 88 -7.81 14.21 8.85
N LYS A 89 -6.92 13.44 9.45
CA LYS A 89 -6.02 12.54 8.72
C LYS A 89 -5.90 11.21 9.44
N MET A 90 -6.03 10.11 8.71
CA MET A 90 -5.66 8.77 9.17
C MET A 90 -4.32 8.37 8.57
N ARG A 91 -3.50 7.70 9.37
CA ARG A 91 -2.22 7.14 8.94
C ARG A 91 -2.16 5.67 9.33
N PHE A 92 -1.70 4.86 8.41
CA PHE A 92 -1.50 3.43 8.59
C PHE A 92 -0.07 3.07 8.23
N GLN A 93 0.47 2.12 8.97
CA GLN A 93 1.76 1.50 8.67
C GLN A 93 1.51 0.00 8.59
N ASN A 94 1.96 -0.61 7.49
CA ASN A 94 1.68 -2.01 7.19
C ASN A 94 2.97 -2.71 6.77
N ILE A 95 3.16 -3.94 7.24
CA ILE A 95 4.07 -4.89 6.60
C ILE A 95 3.27 -5.65 5.57
N SER A 96 3.78 -5.80 4.35
CA SER A 96 3.10 -6.49 3.26
C SER A 96 3.99 -7.53 2.61
N GLY A 97 3.36 -8.63 2.18
CA GLY A 97 3.95 -9.61 1.28
C GLY A 97 3.14 -9.69 -0.01
N HIS A 98 3.79 -10.06 -1.10
CA HIS A 98 3.11 -10.32 -2.36
C HIS A 98 3.75 -11.49 -3.10
N VAL A 99 2.94 -12.11 -3.94
CA VAL A 99 3.35 -13.11 -4.91
C VAL A 99 2.62 -12.83 -6.22
N GLY A 100 3.28 -13.06 -7.36
CA GLY A 100 2.67 -12.82 -8.65
C GLY A 100 3.50 -13.30 -9.82
N PHE A 101 3.03 -12.90 -10.99
CA PHE A 101 3.66 -13.20 -12.27
C PHE A 101 4.09 -11.90 -12.94
N LYS A 102 5.32 -11.91 -13.46
CA LYS A 102 5.91 -10.82 -14.24
C LYS A 102 6.23 -11.32 -15.64
N PHE A 103 5.82 -10.54 -16.63
CA PHE A 103 6.15 -10.72 -18.03
C PHE A 103 7.08 -9.58 -18.46
N GLN A 104 8.16 -9.89 -19.13
CA GLN A 104 9.20 -8.95 -19.51
C GLN A 104 9.56 -9.13 -20.99
N SER A 105 9.69 -8.02 -21.72
CA SER A 105 9.91 -8.05 -23.18
C SER A 105 11.29 -8.53 -23.59
N THR A 106 12.30 -8.31 -22.76
CA THR A 106 13.69 -8.72 -23.00
C THR A 106 14.30 -9.28 -21.73
N GLU A 107 15.39 -10.04 -21.85
CA GLU A 107 16.11 -10.58 -20.69
C GLU A 107 16.87 -9.51 -19.90
N ASN A 108 17.24 -8.41 -20.55
CA ASN A 108 17.91 -7.29 -19.89
C ASN A 108 16.90 -6.42 -19.11
N PRO A 109 16.91 -6.42 -17.77
CA PRO A 109 15.95 -5.68 -16.98
C PRO A 109 16.08 -4.16 -17.12
N ASN A 110 17.25 -3.67 -17.57
CA ASN A 110 17.49 -2.23 -17.71
C ASN A 110 16.92 -1.67 -19.03
N ASP A 111 16.51 -2.52 -19.95
CA ASP A 111 16.05 -2.11 -21.29
C ASP A 111 14.79 -2.89 -21.71
N SER A 112 13.94 -3.18 -20.76
CA SER A 112 12.74 -3.98 -20.99
C SER A 112 11.48 -3.31 -20.46
N TYR A 113 10.40 -3.50 -21.22
CA TYR A 113 9.04 -3.30 -20.73
C TYR A 113 8.61 -4.51 -19.91
N PHE A 114 7.85 -4.27 -18.86
CA PHE A 114 7.27 -5.37 -18.09
C PHE A 114 5.84 -5.07 -17.67
N LEU A 115 5.10 -6.15 -17.51
CA LEU A 115 3.76 -6.18 -16.92
C LEU A 115 3.75 -7.24 -15.82
N GLN A 116 3.19 -6.91 -14.67
CA GLN A 116 3.21 -7.76 -13.50
C GLN A 116 1.85 -7.74 -12.79
N PHE A 117 1.39 -8.91 -12.39
CA PHE A 117 0.15 -9.12 -11.65
C PHE A 117 0.47 -9.80 -10.33
N ASN A 118 0.06 -9.19 -9.23
CA ASN A 118 0.33 -9.71 -7.88
C ASN A 118 -0.95 -9.85 -7.08
N ILE A 119 -0.94 -10.84 -6.20
CA ILE A 119 -1.80 -10.90 -5.02
C ILE A 119 -0.95 -10.44 -3.84
N TYR A 120 -1.49 -9.59 -2.99
CA TYR A 120 -0.79 -9.14 -1.79
C TYR A 120 -1.62 -9.36 -0.55
N GLY A 121 -0.91 -9.61 0.57
CA GLY A 121 -1.44 -9.55 1.92
C GLY A 121 -0.64 -8.52 2.72
N ALA A 122 -1.29 -7.83 3.65
CA ALA A 122 -0.62 -6.89 4.52
C ALA A 122 -1.18 -6.94 5.94
N TYR A 123 -0.30 -6.68 6.90
CA TYR A 123 -0.64 -6.63 8.32
C TYR A 123 -0.40 -5.22 8.86
N LEU A 124 -1.43 -4.67 9.53
CA LEU A 124 -1.40 -3.35 10.12
C LEU A 124 -0.53 -3.36 11.39
N THR A 125 0.60 -2.68 11.34
CA THR A 125 1.52 -2.57 12.48
C THR A 125 1.25 -1.36 13.36
N SER A 126 0.77 -0.27 12.75
CA SER A 126 0.44 0.95 13.47
C SER A 126 -0.67 1.73 12.76
N SER A 127 -1.54 2.32 13.56
CA SER A 127 -2.57 3.23 13.07
C SER A 127 -2.63 4.49 13.92
N SER A 128 -2.96 5.61 13.31
CA SER A 128 -3.21 6.85 14.04
C SER A 128 -4.24 7.72 13.34
N TYR A 129 -5.09 8.32 14.14
CA TYR A 129 -6.04 9.36 13.76
C TYR A 129 -5.52 10.70 14.26
N ILE A 130 -5.44 11.68 13.41
CA ILE A 130 -4.90 13.00 13.69
C ILE A 130 -5.93 14.04 13.31
N VAL A 131 -6.25 14.89 14.26
CA VAL A 131 -7.22 15.99 14.14
C VAL A 131 -6.49 17.30 14.38
N TRP A 132 -6.86 18.31 13.60
CA TRP A 132 -6.42 19.68 13.81
C TRP A 132 -7.65 20.55 14.02
N ASP A 133 -7.70 21.21 15.17
CA ASP A 133 -8.72 22.17 15.54
C ASP A 133 -8.17 23.57 15.55
N LYS A 134 -9.03 24.51 15.24
CA LYS A 134 -8.75 25.93 15.40
C LYS A 134 -9.80 26.49 16.38
N ILE A 135 -9.38 26.74 17.61
CA ILE A 135 -10.21 27.37 18.64
C ILE A 135 -9.67 28.81 18.80
N GLY A 136 -10.38 29.77 18.20
CA GLY A 136 -9.89 31.14 18.09
C GLY A 136 -8.61 31.20 17.23
N GLU A 137 -7.50 31.74 17.80
CA GLU A 137 -6.20 31.78 17.14
C GLU A 137 -5.30 30.58 17.46
N VAL A 138 -5.69 29.73 18.41
CA VAL A 138 -4.90 28.58 18.85
C VAL A 138 -5.17 27.38 17.94
N LYS A 139 -4.10 26.82 17.36
CA LYS A 139 -4.16 25.56 16.61
C LYS A 139 -3.82 24.41 17.53
N GLN A 140 -4.79 23.55 17.81
CA GLN A 140 -4.60 22.35 18.60
C GLN A 140 -4.52 21.12 17.68
N LYS A 141 -3.56 20.22 17.97
CA LYS A 141 -3.39 18.95 17.27
C LYS A 141 -3.58 17.80 18.25
N ILE A 142 -4.62 17.01 18.02
CA ILE A 142 -4.92 15.82 18.81
C ILE A 142 -4.53 14.59 17.98
N ARG A 143 -3.84 13.64 18.58
CA ARG A 143 -3.47 12.37 17.95
C ARG A 143 -3.96 11.22 18.82
N GLN A 144 -4.77 10.34 18.23
CA GLN A 144 -5.18 9.07 18.80
C GLN A 144 -4.44 7.95 18.05
N SER A 145 -3.79 7.06 18.79
CA SER A 145 -3.09 5.89 18.27
C SER A 145 -3.84 4.63 18.66
N LYS A 146 -3.56 3.52 17.97
CA LYS A 146 -4.18 2.19 18.19
C LYS A 146 -5.69 2.23 18.02
N LEU A 147 -6.12 2.29 16.76
CA LEU A 147 -7.55 2.29 16.43
C LEU A 147 -8.05 0.84 16.38
N ASP A 148 -8.73 0.40 17.44
CA ASP A 148 -9.13 -1.00 17.65
C ASP A 148 -10.25 -1.47 16.72
N PHE A 149 -10.95 -0.54 16.07
CA PHE A 149 -12.00 -0.83 15.08
C PHE A 149 -11.44 -1.16 13.67
N LEU A 150 -10.11 -1.14 13.48
CA LEU A 150 -9.51 -1.44 12.20
C LEU A 150 -9.17 -2.92 12.06
N ASN A 151 -9.42 -3.45 10.88
CA ASN A 151 -8.94 -4.77 10.50
C ASN A 151 -7.41 -4.77 10.43
N LYS A 152 -6.78 -5.65 11.21
CA LYS A 152 -5.31 -5.80 11.23
C LYS A 152 -4.76 -6.41 9.96
N SER A 153 -5.54 -7.29 9.32
CA SER A 153 -5.14 -7.96 8.08
C SER A 153 -5.89 -7.37 6.89
N ASN A 154 -5.19 -7.17 5.80
CA ASN A 154 -5.79 -6.75 4.54
C ASN A 154 -5.13 -7.46 3.36
N TYR A 155 -5.87 -7.62 2.28
CA TYR A 155 -5.42 -8.29 1.07
C TYR A 155 -6.05 -7.67 -0.17
N GLY A 156 -5.48 -8.00 -1.32
CA GLY A 156 -5.99 -7.51 -2.60
C GLY A 156 -5.08 -7.85 -3.76
N PHE A 157 -5.25 -7.10 -4.83
CA PHE A 157 -4.54 -7.29 -6.10
C PHE A 157 -3.71 -6.06 -6.42
N GLU A 158 -2.61 -6.27 -7.12
CA GLU A 158 -1.73 -5.21 -7.58
C GLU A 158 -1.31 -5.48 -9.02
N ILE A 159 -1.39 -4.46 -9.87
CA ILE A 159 -0.91 -4.46 -11.24
C ILE A 159 0.22 -3.46 -11.32
N ARG A 160 1.32 -3.85 -11.96
CA ARG A 160 2.47 -2.99 -12.24
C ARG A 160 2.81 -3.07 -13.72
N ALA A 161 3.13 -1.95 -14.30
CA ALA A 161 3.69 -1.85 -15.62
C ALA A 161 4.88 -0.89 -15.58
N GLY A 162 5.92 -1.17 -16.34
CA GLY A 162 7.08 -0.31 -16.29
C GLY A 162 8.05 -0.52 -17.45
N TYR A 163 9.02 0.37 -17.50
CA TYR A 163 10.17 0.31 -18.40
C TYR A 163 11.43 0.62 -17.61
N SER A 164 12.43 -0.23 -17.70
CA SER A 164 13.69 -0.08 -16.97
C SER A 164 13.47 0.08 -15.46
N ASN A 165 13.81 1.24 -14.91
CA ASN A 165 13.69 1.57 -13.48
C ASN A 165 12.37 2.29 -13.13
N TRP A 166 11.56 2.64 -14.11
CA TRP A 166 10.29 3.33 -13.90
C TRP A 166 9.14 2.34 -13.78
N VAL A 167 8.35 2.47 -12.73
CA VAL A 167 7.22 1.59 -12.44
C VAL A 167 5.98 2.43 -12.13
N LEU A 168 4.95 2.21 -12.92
CA LEU A 168 3.60 2.63 -12.60
C LEU A 168 2.87 1.46 -11.97
N TYR A 169 2.19 1.68 -10.85
CA TYR A 169 1.40 0.61 -10.25
C TYR A 169 0.04 1.09 -9.74
N ALA A 170 -0.92 0.18 -9.79
CA ALA A 170 -2.22 0.33 -9.20
C ALA A 170 -2.47 -0.83 -8.24
N ARG A 171 -3.03 -0.52 -7.07
CA ARG A 171 -3.38 -1.50 -6.05
C ARG A 171 -4.86 -1.39 -5.73
N TYR A 172 -5.53 -2.53 -5.80
CA TYR A 172 -6.91 -2.69 -5.36
C TYR A 172 -6.95 -3.50 -4.07
N ARG A 173 -7.58 -2.96 -3.05
CA ARG A 173 -7.84 -3.67 -1.81
C ARG A 173 -9.18 -4.37 -1.90
N ALA A 174 -9.20 -5.68 -1.66
CA ALA A 174 -10.40 -6.49 -1.63
C ALA A 174 -11.01 -6.60 -0.23
N SER A 175 -10.21 -6.38 0.83
CA SER A 175 -10.66 -6.40 2.22
C SER A 175 -11.09 -5.02 2.73
N ASP A 176 -12.01 -4.99 3.68
CA ASP A 176 -12.43 -3.75 4.36
C ASP A 176 -11.37 -3.26 5.36
N TYR A 177 -11.28 -1.94 5.53
CA TYR A 177 -10.42 -1.32 6.55
C TYR A 177 -11.03 -1.38 7.95
N VAL A 178 -12.34 -1.23 8.01
CA VAL A 178 -13.10 -1.08 9.26
C VAL A 178 -13.80 -2.39 9.57
N ASN A 179 -13.63 -2.86 10.79
CA ASN A 179 -14.44 -3.94 11.32
C ASN A 179 -15.76 -3.32 11.82
N THR A 180 -16.84 -3.53 11.06
CA THR A 180 -18.17 -3.00 11.39
C THR A 180 -18.74 -3.58 12.67
N ASP A 181 -18.31 -4.78 13.07
CA ASP A 181 -18.79 -5.44 14.29
C ASP A 181 -18.33 -4.73 15.56
N ASN A 182 -17.23 -3.97 15.49
CA ASN A 182 -16.67 -3.22 16.62
C ASN A 182 -17.12 -1.73 16.65
N VAL A 183 -17.92 -1.30 15.69
CA VAL A 183 -18.40 0.11 15.62
C VAL A 183 -19.77 0.29 16.31
N VAL A 184 -20.48 -0.81 16.56
CA VAL A 184 -21.80 -0.82 17.22
C VAL A 184 -21.60 -1.12 18.69
N GLY A 185 -21.26 -0.12 19.46
CA GLY A 185 -21.18 -0.12 20.92
C GLY A 185 -21.53 1.25 21.48
#